data_14a071e05f2e1c5ed197dbefa559e1bc
#
_entry.id   14a071e05f2e1c5ed197dbefa559e1bc
#
_cell.length_a   1.000
_cell.length_b   1.000
_cell.length_c   1.000
_cell.angle_alpha   90.00
_cell.angle_beta   90.00
_cell.angle_gamma   90.00
#
_symmetry.space_group_name_H-M   'P 1'
#
loop_
_entity.id
_entity.type
_entity.pdbx_description
1 polymer ?
#
loop_
_entity_poly.entity_id
_entity_poly.type
_entity_poly.pdbx_seq_one_letter_code
_entity_poly.pdbx_strand_id
1 'polypeptide(L)'
;MSDTTKKRDALVFIGRFSPFHNGHKAVVDAALKRAKEVVVVVGSSFAARNIRNPFTFDERKAMIEAVYPTDRVKVVPVSDYPYDDNKWVNAIQSIVDQAVPDAKDVGLIGHSKDSTSYYLNIFPRWKNHVEVADVGGINATDIREVILTSMDYTDFEELSTIMPSKTLSCMAGLLSKPEFNVIRAEYEMVKKYKDAWKAAPFPPTFMTVDAVVVQSGHLLLVKRGDMPGKGLWALPGGFLNQEETMLDGAIRELKEETKIKVPVPVLKGSIKASKTFDAPNRSSRGRTITQAFLIDLGVGELPKVKGSDDAEKAFWVPFNEVKQEKLFEDHFFIIDNFLNIG
;
A
#
# COMPACT_ATOMS: atom_id res chain seq x y z
N MET A 1 2.99 -34.51 -31.82
CA MET A 1 3.17 -33.23 -32.51
C MET A 1 3.61 -32.22 -31.45
N SER A 2 4.89 -31.82 -31.50
CA SER A 2 5.43 -30.79 -30.57
C SER A 2 4.80 -29.45 -30.95
N ASP A 3 3.94 -28.95 -30.07
CA ASP A 3 3.37 -27.59 -30.18
C ASP A 3 4.54 -26.59 -29.94
N THR A 4 5.22 -26.21 -31.01
CA THR A 4 6.26 -25.17 -31.02
C THR A 4 5.57 -23.81 -31.09
N THR A 5 4.70 -23.50 -30.13
CA THR A 5 4.23 -22.14 -29.96
C THR A 5 5.44 -21.26 -29.63
N LYS A 6 5.71 -20.29 -30.52
CA LYS A 6 6.80 -19.34 -30.37
C LYS A 6 6.70 -18.67 -29.01
N LYS A 7 7.70 -18.89 -28.15
CA LYS A 7 7.73 -18.23 -26.83
C LYS A 7 7.74 -16.73 -27.00
N ARG A 8 6.96 -16.02 -26.16
CA ARG A 8 7.05 -14.57 -26.04
C ARG A 8 8.44 -14.16 -25.51
N ASP A 9 8.83 -12.92 -25.72
CA ASP A 9 10.08 -12.42 -25.14
C ASP A 9 9.92 -12.30 -23.62
N ALA A 10 8.84 -11.68 -23.14
CA ALA A 10 8.55 -11.59 -21.71
C ALA A 10 7.06 -11.74 -21.37
N LEU A 11 6.78 -12.27 -20.18
CA LEU A 11 5.47 -12.24 -19.54
C LEU A 11 5.58 -11.50 -18.21
N VAL A 12 4.60 -10.62 -17.95
CA VAL A 12 4.52 -9.77 -16.76
C VAL A 12 3.46 -10.33 -15.82
N PHE A 13 3.84 -10.62 -14.59
CA PHE A 13 2.95 -11.01 -13.52
C PHE A 13 2.92 -9.97 -12.42
N ILE A 14 1.76 -9.36 -12.18
CA ILE A 14 1.56 -8.27 -11.24
C ILE A 14 0.86 -8.79 -9.99
N GLY A 15 1.39 -8.46 -8.81
CA GLY A 15 0.77 -8.85 -7.54
C GLY A 15 1.49 -8.28 -6.34
N ARG A 16 0.93 -8.47 -5.14
CA ARG A 16 1.59 -8.04 -3.89
C ARG A 16 2.57 -9.07 -3.35
N PHE A 17 2.32 -10.35 -3.61
CA PHE A 17 3.18 -11.47 -3.15
C PHE A 17 3.50 -11.40 -1.64
N SER A 18 2.51 -11.16 -0.83
CA SER A 18 2.68 -10.91 0.60
C SER A 18 1.93 -11.93 1.48
N PRO A 19 2.51 -13.13 1.69
CA PRO A 19 3.76 -13.67 1.12
C PRO A 19 3.58 -14.35 -0.26
N PHE A 20 4.71 -14.78 -0.86
CA PHE A 20 4.72 -15.61 -2.06
C PHE A 20 4.28 -17.05 -1.72
N HIS A 21 3.29 -17.60 -2.43
CA HIS A 21 2.68 -18.91 -2.16
C HIS A 21 2.55 -19.76 -3.43
N ASN A 22 2.11 -21.04 -3.29
CA ASN A 22 2.03 -21.99 -4.39
C ASN A 22 1.12 -21.55 -5.55
N GLY A 23 0.06 -20.77 -5.29
CA GLY A 23 -0.75 -20.15 -6.34
C GLY A 23 0.08 -19.19 -7.20
N HIS A 24 0.88 -18.32 -6.58
CA HIS A 24 1.80 -17.44 -7.31
C HIS A 24 2.87 -18.25 -8.08
N LYS A 25 3.41 -19.29 -7.43
CA LYS A 25 4.39 -20.19 -8.05
C LYS A 25 3.85 -20.82 -9.33
N ALA A 26 2.62 -21.29 -9.32
CA ALA A 26 1.98 -21.90 -10.50
C ALA A 26 1.90 -20.92 -11.69
N VAL A 27 1.60 -19.64 -11.43
CA VAL A 27 1.56 -18.61 -12.48
C VAL A 27 2.97 -18.37 -13.05
N VAL A 28 4.01 -18.25 -12.20
CA VAL A 28 5.40 -18.07 -12.65
C VAL A 28 5.88 -19.29 -13.42
N ASP A 29 5.59 -20.51 -12.97
CA ASP A 29 5.94 -21.75 -13.68
C ASP A 29 5.27 -21.82 -15.07
N ALA A 30 4.01 -21.39 -15.15
CA ALA A 30 3.28 -21.31 -16.41
C ALA A 30 3.87 -20.24 -17.35
N ALA A 31 4.32 -19.12 -16.81
CA ALA A 31 4.98 -18.05 -17.55
C ALA A 31 6.34 -18.51 -18.13
N LEU A 32 7.17 -19.19 -17.33
CA LEU A 32 8.47 -19.71 -17.74
C LEU A 32 8.41 -20.75 -18.88
N LYS A 33 7.27 -21.43 -19.02
CA LYS A 33 7.01 -22.33 -20.15
C LYS A 33 6.70 -21.57 -21.45
N ARG A 34 6.12 -20.36 -21.35
CA ARG A 34 5.55 -19.59 -22.47
C ARG A 34 6.38 -18.38 -22.88
N ALA A 35 7.33 -17.94 -22.05
CA ALA A 35 8.20 -16.80 -22.33
C ALA A 35 9.67 -17.13 -22.06
N LYS A 36 10.56 -16.31 -22.62
CA LYS A 36 12.01 -16.37 -22.36
C LYS A 36 12.30 -15.83 -20.96
N GLU A 37 11.65 -14.72 -20.59
CA GLU A 37 11.78 -14.05 -19.30
C GLU A 37 10.41 -13.81 -18.64
N VAL A 38 10.40 -13.70 -17.32
CA VAL A 38 9.23 -13.36 -16.51
C VAL A 38 9.56 -12.15 -15.66
N VAL A 39 8.76 -11.10 -15.75
CA VAL A 39 8.88 -9.92 -14.89
C VAL A 39 7.80 -9.99 -13.82
N VAL A 40 8.20 -10.19 -12.58
CA VAL A 40 7.32 -10.19 -11.41
C VAL A 40 7.28 -8.77 -10.85
N VAL A 41 6.17 -8.07 -11.08
CA VAL A 41 5.97 -6.70 -10.61
C VAL A 41 5.29 -6.73 -9.24
N VAL A 42 6.02 -6.30 -8.22
CA VAL A 42 5.57 -6.34 -6.83
C VAL A 42 4.91 -5.02 -6.47
N GLY A 43 3.60 -5.04 -6.23
CA GLY A 43 2.81 -3.88 -5.77
C GLY A 43 3.09 -3.52 -4.31
N SER A 44 2.62 -2.35 -3.89
CA SER A 44 2.82 -1.80 -2.53
C SER A 44 4.28 -1.85 -2.06
N SER A 45 5.24 -1.66 -2.97
CA SER A 45 6.66 -1.89 -2.68
C SER A 45 7.28 -0.82 -1.80
N PHE A 46 6.74 0.38 -1.84
CA PHE A 46 7.25 1.53 -1.07
C PHE A 46 6.36 1.89 0.12
N ALA A 47 5.31 1.10 0.38
CA ALA A 47 4.45 1.31 1.54
C ALA A 47 5.15 0.93 2.85
N ALA A 48 4.88 1.68 3.91
CA ALA A 48 5.25 1.28 5.26
C ALA A 48 4.64 -0.09 5.61
N ARG A 49 5.32 -0.87 6.47
CA ARG A 49 4.77 -2.13 6.97
C ARG A 49 3.44 -1.91 7.67
N ASN A 50 2.51 -2.79 7.41
CA ASN A 50 1.21 -2.83 8.06
C ASN A 50 0.62 -4.25 7.98
N ILE A 51 -0.54 -4.47 8.55
CA ILE A 51 -1.20 -5.79 8.58
C ILE A 51 -1.51 -6.38 7.20
N ARG A 52 -1.64 -5.56 6.15
CA ARG A 52 -1.87 -6.01 4.76
C ARG A 52 -0.58 -6.30 4.01
N ASN A 53 0.48 -5.55 4.32
CA ASN A 53 1.80 -5.65 3.72
C ASN A 53 2.87 -5.81 4.83
N PRO A 54 2.88 -6.96 5.55
CA PRO A 54 3.80 -7.19 6.65
C PRO A 54 5.25 -7.38 6.21
N PHE A 55 5.48 -7.61 4.92
CA PHE A 55 6.80 -7.81 4.32
C PHE A 55 7.18 -6.64 3.41
N THR A 56 8.41 -6.15 3.53
CA THR A 56 8.97 -5.13 2.63
C THR A 56 9.13 -5.67 1.21
N PHE A 57 9.41 -4.79 0.24
CA PHE A 57 9.76 -5.22 -1.11
C PHE A 57 10.94 -6.19 -1.12
N ASP A 58 12.04 -5.85 -0.44
CA ASP A 58 13.26 -6.68 -0.44
C ASP A 58 13.02 -8.06 0.15
N GLU A 59 12.19 -8.17 1.19
CA GLU A 59 11.83 -9.45 1.79
C GLU A 59 10.99 -10.30 0.85
N ARG A 60 10.00 -9.70 0.16
CA ARG A 60 9.18 -10.39 -0.84
C ARG A 60 10.00 -10.80 -2.06
N LYS A 61 10.90 -9.92 -2.50
CA LYS A 61 11.87 -10.21 -3.56
C LYS A 61 12.73 -11.41 -3.18
N ALA A 62 13.31 -11.40 -1.98
CA ALA A 62 14.13 -12.54 -1.51
C ALA A 62 13.34 -13.87 -1.45
N MET A 63 12.06 -13.85 -1.05
CA MET A 63 11.19 -15.03 -1.09
C MET A 63 11.02 -15.58 -2.52
N ILE A 64 10.82 -14.70 -3.50
CA ILE A 64 10.62 -15.09 -4.90
C ILE A 64 11.94 -15.61 -5.49
N GLU A 65 13.04 -14.90 -5.29
CA GLU A 65 14.36 -15.27 -5.82
C GLU A 65 14.90 -16.55 -5.19
N ALA A 66 14.58 -16.83 -3.93
CA ALA A 66 14.90 -18.10 -3.30
C ALA A 66 14.22 -19.29 -4.00
N VAL A 67 12.99 -19.11 -4.48
CA VAL A 67 12.26 -20.14 -5.24
C VAL A 67 12.79 -20.23 -6.68
N TYR A 68 13.15 -19.09 -7.28
CA TYR A 68 13.61 -18.98 -8.67
C TYR A 68 15.01 -18.35 -8.74
N PRO A 69 16.07 -19.08 -8.40
CA PRO A 69 17.45 -18.59 -8.52
C PRO A 69 17.91 -18.62 -9.98
N THR A 70 17.32 -17.75 -10.82
CA THR A 70 17.57 -17.73 -12.27
C THR A 70 17.41 -16.32 -12.84
N ASP A 71 18.24 -15.94 -13.79
CA ASP A 71 18.17 -14.65 -14.49
C ASP A 71 16.88 -14.47 -15.31
N ARG A 72 16.13 -15.53 -15.53
CA ARG A 72 14.87 -15.50 -16.29
C ARG A 72 13.70 -14.92 -15.50
N VAL A 73 13.79 -14.80 -14.17
CA VAL A 73 12.76 -14.21 -13.32
C VAL A 73 13.29 -12.91 -12.74
N LYS A 74 12.75 -11.80 -13.18
CA LYS A 74 13.14 -10.46 -12.72
C LYS A 74 12.06 -9.91 -11.78
N VAL A 75 12.45 -9.49 -10.59
CA VAL A 75 11.54 -8.99 -9.56
C VAL A 75 11.73 -7.49 -9.41
N VAL A 76 10.68 -6.73 -9.70
CA VAL A 76 10.74 -5.25 -9.75
C VAL A 76 9.65 -4.60 -8.88
N PRO A 77 9.91 -3.42 -8.27
CA PRO A 77 8.97 -2.75 -7.39
C PRO A 77 8.03 -1.81 -8.15
N VAL A 78 6.80 -1.62 -7.63
CA VAL A 78 5.89 -0.56 -8.07
C VAL A 78 5.07 -0.01 -6.91
N SER A 79 4.71 1.30 -6.98
CA SER A 79 3.72 1.94 -6.11
C SER A 79 2.29 1.59 -6.53
N ASP A 80 1.32 1.72 -5.62
CA ASP A 80 -0.08 1.33 -5.88
C ASP A 80 -0.90 2.37 -6.65
N TYR A 81 -0.65 3.67 -6.47
CA TYR A 81 -1.40 4.79 -7.08
C TYR A 81 -2.93 4.62 -7.01
N PRO A 82 -3.56 4.47 -5.83
CA PRO A 82 -4.96 4.07 -5.67
C PRO A 82 -5.98 5.07 -6.23
N TYR A 83 -5.54 6.27 -6.64
CA TYR A 83 -6.36 7.35 -7.17
C TYR A 83 -5.96 7.79 -8.58
N ASP A 84 -5.06 7.05 -9.26
CA ASP A 84 -4.59 7.37 -10.61
C ASP A 84 -4.13 6.11 -11.36
N ASP A 85 -5.07 5.45 -12.02
CA ASP A 85 -4.80 4.26 -12.84
C ASP A 85 -3.83 4.56 -14.00
N ASN A 86 -3.84 5.77 -14.56
CA ASN A 86 -2.92 6.14 -15.64
C ASN A 86 -1.47 6.22 -15.13
N LYS A 87 -1.26 6.83 -13.96
CA LYS A 87 0.04 6.88 -13.30
C LYS A 87 0.54 5.46 -12.98
N TRP A 88 -0.35 4.60 -12.48
CA TRP A 88 -0.04 3.20 -12.17
C TRP A 88 0.35 2.39 -13.42
N VAL A 89 -0.45 2.47 -14.50
CA VAL A 89 -0.17 1.78 -15.77
C VAL A 89 1.17 2.24 -16.36
N ASN A 90 1.42 3.55 -16.37
CA ASN A 90 2.67 4.12 -16.87
C ASN A 90 3.88 3.65 -16.06
N ALA A 91 3.78 3.66 -14.72
CA ALA A 91 4.84 3.19 -13.84
C ALA A 91 5.19 1.73 -14.10
N ILE A 92 4.18 0.85 -14.24
CA ILE A 92 4.40 -0.57 -14.55
C ILE A 92 5.04 -0.76 -15.93
N GLN A 93 4.56 -0.08 -16.96
CA GLN A 93 5.14 -0.21 -18.30
C GLN A 93 6.61 0.27 -18.31
N SER A 94 6.90 1.39 -17.66
CA SER A 94 8.26 1.93 -17.56
C SER A 94 9.21 0.98 -16.84
N ILE A 95 8.81 0.41 -15.70
CA ILE A 95 9.68 -0.51 -14.94
C ILE A 95 9.91 -1.83 -15.68
N VAL A 96 8.91 -2.30 -16.43
CA VAL A 96 9.05 -3.50 -17.27
C VAL A 96 9.98 -3.23 -18.44
N ASP A 97 9.86 -2.08 -19.13
CA ASP A 97 10.77 -1.70 -20.21
C ASP A 97 12.23 -1.62 -19.74
N GLN A 98 12.47 -1.14 -18.52
CA GLN A 98 13.80 -1.13 -17.91
C GLN A 98 14.31 -2.53 -17.56
N ALA A 99 13.42 -3.41 -17.09
CA ALA A 99 13.79 -4.77 -16.71
C ALA A 99 14.10 -5.67 -17.91
N VAL A 100 13.42 -5.48 -19.02
CA VAL A 100 13.56 -6.29 -20.25
C VAL A 100 13.65 -5.39 -21.50
N PRO A 101 14.73 -4.59 -21.65
CA PRO A 101 14.81 -3.52 -22.66
C PRO A 101 14.77 -4.06 -24.10
N ASP A 102 15.20 -5.29 -24.34
CA ASP A 102 15.26 -5.91 -25.67
C ASP A 102 13.98 -6.70 -26.04
N ALA A 103 13.01 -6.79 -25.11
CA ALA A 103 11.77 -7.54 -25.33
C ALA A 103 10.81 -6.78 -26.26
N LYS A 104 10.44 -7.40 -27.37
CA LYS A 104 9.50 -6.84 -28.36
C LYS A 104 8.09 -7.42 -28.21
N ASP A 105 7.98 -8.66 -27.78
CA ASP A 105 6.69 -9.34 -27.53
C ASP A 105 6.51 -9.56 -26.03
N VAL A 106 5.90 -8.56 -25.38
CA VAL A 106 5.58 -8.56 -23.96
C VAL A 106 4.07 -8.76 -23.78
N GLY A 107 3.68 -9.59 -22.81
CA GLY A 107 2.27 -9.82 -22.45
C GLY A 107 2.06 -9.94 -20.95
N LEU A 108 0.80 -9.90 -20.54
CA LEU A 108 0.41 -10.17 -19.15
C LEU A 108 0.13 -11.66 -18.93
N ILE A 109 0.33 -12.12 -17.71
CA ILE A 109 -0.11 -13.43 -17.23
C ILE A 109 -0.73 -13.27 -15.84
N GLY A 110 -1.83 -13.95 -15.60
CA GLY A 110 -2.49 -13.89 -14.31
C GLY A 110 -3.69 -14.82 -14.26
N HIS A 111 -4.41 -14.72 -13.15
CA HIS A 111 -5.67 -15.40 -12.92
C HIS A 111 -6.76 -14.35 -12.73
N SER A 112 -7.86 -14.46 -13.48
CA SER A 112 -9.04 -13.60 -13.34
C SER A 112 -9.88 -14.10 -12.17
N LYS A 113 -9.66 -13.58 -10.98
CA LYS A 113 -10.30 -14.02 -9.76
C LYS A 113 -11.67 -13.35 -9.54
N ASP A 114 -11.72 -12.05 -9.69
CA ASP A 114 -12.88 -11.20 -9.41
C ASP A 114 -12.73 -9.82 -10.09
N SER A 115 -13.59 -8.88 -9.74
CA SER A 115 -13.55 -7.51 -10.28
C SER A 115 -12.23 -6.78 -10.04
N THR A 116 -11.41 -7.21 -9.09
CA THR A 116 -10.07 -6.62 -8.84
C THR A 116 -9.05 -7.01 -9.90
N SER A 117 -9.36 -8.00 -10.75
CA SER A 117 -8.53 -8.45 -11.87
C SER A 117 -8.70 -7.58 -13.13
N TYR A 118 -9.44 -6.46 -13.06
CA TYR A 118 -9.68 -5.54 -14.20
C TYR A 118 -8.38 -5.07 -14.83
N TYR A 119 -7.30 -4.98 -14.04
CA TYR A 119 -5.99 -4.54 -14.50
C TYR A 119 -5.42 -5.40 -15.64
N LEU A 120 -5.82 -6.66 -15.78
CA LEU A 120 -5.38 -7.52 -16.87
C LEU A 120 -5.81 -6.98 -18.26
N ASN A 121 -6.76 -6.06 -18.30
CA ASN A 121 -7.33 -5.52 -19.54
C ASN A 121 -7.02 -4.03 -19.80
N ILE A 122 -6.35 -3.33 -18.85
CA ILE A 122 -6.13 -1.88 -18.95
C ILE A 122 -4.77 -1.48 -19.56
N PHE A 123 -3.93 -2.44 -19.92
CA PHE A 123 -2.62 -2.17 -20.53
C PHE A 123 -2.71 -2.12 -22.06
N PRO A 124 -2.66 -0.93 -22.70
CA PRO A 124 -2.87 -0.81 -24.15
C PRO A 124 -1.79 -1.50 -24.97
N ARG A 125 -0.58 -1.62 -24.44
CA ARG A 125 0.57 -2.25 -25.12
C ARG A 125 0.57 -3.78 -25.03
N TRP A 126 -0.06 -4.38 -24.00
CA TRP A 126 0.01 -5.80 -23.67
C TRP A 126 -1.36 -6.46 -23.84
N LYS A 127 -1.77 -6.62 -25.09
CA LYS A 127 -3.06 -7.25 -25.44
C LYS A 127 -3.01 -8.76 -25.25
N ASN A 128 -4.17 -9.38 -24.97
CA ASN A 128 -4.34 -10.82 -24.83
C ASN A 128 -3.49 -11.40 -23.67
N HIS A 129 -3.91 -11.14 -22.45
CA HIS A 129 -3.28 -11.76 -21.28
C HIS A 129 -3.41 -13.29 -21.33
N VAL A 130 -2.45 -13.98 -20.74
CA VAL A 130 -2.45 -15.43 -20.57
C VAL A 130 -3.19 -15.76 -19.29
N GLU A 131 -4.36 -16.40 -19.44
CA GLU A 131 -5.11 -16.88 -18.28
C GLU A 131 -4.47 -18.14 -17.70
N VAL A 132 -4.33 -18.20 -16.38
CA VAL A 132 -3.89 -19.38 -15.64
C VAL A 132 -5.01 -19.80 -14.69
N ALA A 133 -5.36 -21.07 -14.67
CA ALA A 133 -6.37 -21.59 -13.76
C ALA A 133 -5.96 -21.38 -12.30
N ASP A 134 -6.95 -21.16 -11.45
CA ASP A 134 -6.73 -21.07 -10.00
C ASP A 134 -6.16 -22.39 -9.45
N VAL A 135 -5.17 -22.28 -8.59
CA VAL A 135 -4.52 -23.41 -7.95
C VAL A 135 -4.96 -23.48 -6.50
N GLY A 136 -6.06 -24.20 -6.28
CA GLY A 136 -6.48 -24.63 -4.94
C GLY A 136 -7.05 -23.53 -4.04
N GLY A 137 -7.52 -22.40 -4.59
CA GLY A 137 -8.17 -21.34 -3.80
C GLY A 137 -7.26 -20.68 -2.76
N ILE A 138 -5.92 -20.75 -2.93
CA ILE A 138 -4.97 -20.22 -1.96
C ILE A 138 -5.09 -18.69 -1.88
N ASN A 139 -5.36 -18.19 -0.67
CA ASN A 139 -5.55 -16.77 -0.42
C ASN A 139 -4.45 -16.23 0.51
N ALA A 140 -3.68 -15.25 0.05
CA ALA A 140 -2.65 -14.61 0.87
C ALA A 140 -3.21 -13.91 2.12
N THR A 141 -4.50 -13.58 2.16
CA THR A 141 -5.14 -13.01 3.36
C THR A 141 -5.18 -14.03 4.48
N ASP A 142 -5.61 -15.26 4.19
CA ASP A 142 -5.70 -16.34 5.17
C ASP A 142 -4.30 -16.72 5.68
N ILE A 143 -3.32 -16.75 4.78
CA ILE A 143 -1.91 -16.96 5.17
C ILE A 143 -1.43 -15.87 6.14
N ARG A 144 -1.75 -14.59 5.85
CA ARG A 144 -1.38 -13.48 6.75
C ARG A 144 -2.10 -13.57 8.09
N GLU A 145 -3.35 -14.00 8.12
CA GLU A 145 -4.08 -14.22 9.37
C GLU A 145 -3.36 -15.24 10.24
N VAL A 146 -3.00 -16.40 9.70
CA VAL A 146 -2.18 -17.40 10.42
C VAL A 146 -0.89 -16.78 10.94
N ILE A 147 -0.11 -16.11 10.10
CA ILE A 147 1.18 -15.50 10.48
C ILE A 147 1.05 -14.47 11.61
N LEU A 148 -0.05 -13.71 11.63
CA LEU A 148 -0.25 -12.62 12.59
C LEU A 148 -0.91 -13.08 13.90
N THR A 149 -1.62 -14.21 13.89
CA THR A 149 -2.28 -14.76 15.09
C THR A 149 -1.51 -15.88 15.75
N SER A 150 -0.69 -16.61 14.99
CA SER A 150 0.03 -17.79 15.51
C SER A 150 1.26 -17.42 16.29
N MET A 151 1.41 -18.05 17.46
CA MET A 151 2.56 -17.92 18.34
C MET A 151 3.49 -19.13 18.26
N ASP A 152 3.03 -20.25 17.68
CA ASP A 152 3.72 -21.54 17.66
C ASP A 152 4.06 -22.04 16.25
N TYR A 153 5.14 -22.83 16.16
CA TYR A 153 5.62 -23.48 14.93
C TYR A 153 4.63 -24.50 14.36
N THR A 154 3.72 -25.06 15.15
CA THR A 154 2.73 -26.05 14.72
C THR A 154 1.75 -25.50 13.69
N ASP A 155 1.39 -24.22 13.81
CA ASP A 155 0.48 -23.56 12.85
C ASP A 155 1.14 -23.32 11.49
N PHE A 156 2.48 -23.41 11.43
CA PHE A 156 3.24 -23.34 10.18
C PHE A 156 3.28 -24.67 9.41
N GLU A 157 2.89 -25.80 10.00
CA GLU A 157 2.79 -27.06 9.28
C GLU A 157 1.74 -27.01 8.18
N GLU A 158 0.59 -26.39 8.44
CA GLU A 158 -0.46 -26.18 7.42
C GLU A 158 0.05 -25.31 6.26
N LEU A 159 0.84 -24.29 6.54
CA LEU A 159 1.42 -23.43 5.53
C LEU A 159 2.40 -24.16 4.60
N SER A 160 3.01 -25.26 5.05
CA SER A 160 3.93 -26.06 4.23
C SER A 160 3.27 -26.72 3.02
N THR A 161 1.96 -26.95 3.06
CA THR A 161 1.18 -27.52 1.96
C THR A 161 0.86 -26.49 0.86
N ILE A 162 0.76 -25.21 1.23
CA ILE A 162 0.32 -24.13 0.34
C ILE A 162 1.42 -23.14 0.00
N MET A 163 2.61 -23.29 0.57
CA MET A 163 3.76 -22.40 0.34
C MET A 163 5.02 -23.18 -0.07
N PRO A 164 5.87 -22.61 -0.93
CA PRO A 164 7.17 -23.19 -1.22
C PRO A 164 8.04 -23.26 0.05
N SER A 165 8.75 -24.35 0.28
CA SER A 165 9.63 -24.54 1.45
C SER A 165 10.67 -23.42 1.60
N LYS A 166 11.19 -22.91 0.49
CA LYS A 166 12.14 -21.80 0.47
C LYS A 166 11.52 -20.48 0.96
N THR A 167 10.26 -20.22 0.59
CA THR A 167 9.51 -19.06 1.12
C THR A 167 9.31 -19.16 2.63
N LEU A 168 8.93 -20.35 3.12
CA LEU A 168 8.77 -20.60 4.55
C LEU A 168 10.08 -20.37 5.32
N SER A 169 11.22 -20.84 4.78
CA SER A 169 12.53 -20.63 5.39
C SER A 169 12.88 -19.13 5.49
N CYS A 170 12.65 -18.35 4.42
CA CYS A 170 12.84 -16.90 4.45
C CYS A 170 11.94 -16.24 5.51
N MET A 171 10.68 -16.66 5.55
CA MET A 171 9.68 -16.07 6.44
C MET A 171 9.97 -16.37 7.93
N ALA A 172 10.41 -17.57 8.27
CA ALA A 172 10.72 -17.96 9.64
C ALA A 172 11.73 -17.01 10.32
N GLY A 173 12.77 -16.59 9.58
CA GLY A 173 13.75 -15.63 10.07
C GLY A 173 13.23 -14.20 10.23
N LEU A 174 12.14 -13.86 9.54
CA LEU A 174 11.53 -12.53 9.60
C LEU A 174 10.53 -12.43 10.77
N LEU A 175 9.75 -13.46 10.99
CA LEU A 175 8.66 -13.47 11.99
C LEU A 175 9.14 -13.36 13.44
N SER A 176 10.41 -13.69 13.70
CA SER A 176 11.05 -13.52 15.02
C SER A 176 11.55 -12.09 15.29
N LYS A 177 11.50 -11.20 14.29
CA LYS A 177 11.99 -9.83 14.45
C LYS A 177 11.02 -8.96 15.27
N PRO A 178 11.54 -7.98 16.03
CA PRO A 178 10.71 -7.08 16.85
C PRO A 178 9.63 -6.34 16.05
N GLU A 179 9.89 -6.00 14.78
CA GLU A 179 8.95 -5.32 13.90
C GLU A 179 7.67 -6.13 13.69
N PHE A 180 7.75 -7.45 13.67
CA PHE A 180 6.57 -8.32 13.58
C PHE A 180 5.71 -8.32 14.82
N ASN A 181 6.29 -8.11 16.01
CA ASN A 181 5.52 -7.97 17.25
C ASN A 181 4.65 -6.71 17.21
N VAL A 182 5.17 -5.61 16.63
CA VAL A 182 4.40 -4.38 16.42
C VAL A 182 3.23 -4.62 15.48
N ILE A 183 3.45 -5.32 14.37
CA ILE A 183 2.38 -5.62 13.38
C ILE A 183 1.33 -6.56 13.98
N ARG A 184 1.74 -7.56 14.80
CA ARG A 184 0.79 -8.43 15.51
C ARG A 184 -0.08 -7.64 16.48
N ALA A 185 0.53 -6.75 17.28
CA ALA A 185 -0.23 -5.88 18.17
C ALA A 185 -1.20 -4.98 17.42
N GLU A 186 -0.79 -4.44 16.25
CA GLU A 186 -1.66 -3.67 15.38
C GLU A 186 -2.81 -4.53 14.82
N TYR A 187 -2.54 -5.77 14.42
CA TYR A 187 -3.56 -6.70 13.94
C TYR A 187 -4.62 -6.97 15.00
N GLU A 188 -4.20 -7.29 16.23
CA GLU A 188 -5.13 -7.53 17.35
C GLU A 188 -5.98 -6.29 17.68
N MET A 189 -5.37 -5.10 17.67
CA MET A 189 -6.11 -3.85 17.87
C MET A 189 -7.15 -3.63 16.77
N VAL A 190 -6.75 -3.78 15.49
CA VAL A 190 -7.67 -3.60 14.34
C VAL A 190 -8.79 -4.65 14.37
N LYS A 191 -8.47 -5.90 14.74
CA LYS A 191 -9.47 -6.97 14.90
C LYS A 191 -10.49 -6.60 15.98
N LYS A 192 -10.03 -6.22 17.16
CA LYS A 192 -10.89 -5.76 18.26
C LYS A 192 -11.75 -4.56 17.86
N TYR A 193 -11.17 -3.60 17.14
CA TYR A 193 -11.92 -2.44 16.63
C TYR A 193 -13.04 -2.87 15.69
N LYS A 194 -12.77 -3.75 14.72
CA LYS A 194 -13.79 -4.28 13.79
C LYS A 194 -14.85 -5.10 14.51
N ASP A 195 -14.45 -5.91 15.48
CA ASP A 195 -15.37 -6.75 16.24
C ASP A 195 -16.39 -5.92 17.04
N ALA A 196 -15.98 -4.75 17.56
CA ALA A 196 -16.86 -3.83 18.26
C ALA A 196 -18.03 -3.31 17.37
N TRP A 197 -17.84 -3.27 16.06
CA TRP A 197 -18.87 -2.83 15.09
C TRP A 197 -19.73 -3.96 14.53
N LYS A 198 -19.45 -5.23 14.85
CA LYS A 198 -20.25 -6.39 14.36
C LYS A 198 -21.71 -6.38 14.82
N ALA A 199 -22.00 -5.71 15.93
CA ALA A 199 -23.36 -5.55 16.43
C ALA A 199 -24.19 -4.51 15.66
N ALA A 200 -23.57 -3.68 14.82
CA ALA A 200 -24.28 -2.70 14.02
C ALA A 200 -25.12 -3.41 12.92
N PRO A 201 -26.34 -2.92 12.61
CA PRO A 201 -27.21 -3.56 11.62
C PRO A 201 -26.64 -3.55 10.20
N PHE A 202 -25.71 -2.64 9.92
CA PHE A 202 -24.96 -2.55 8.67
C PHE A 202 -23.49 -2.22 8.95
N PRO A 203 -22.54 -2.68 8.10
CA PRO A 203 -21.14 -2.28 8.23
C PRO A 203 -21.00 -0.76 8.17
N PRO A 204 -20.30 -0.14 9.14
CA PRO A 204 -20.16 1.32 9.17
C PRO A 204 -19.26 1.83 8.05
N THR A 205 -19.58 3.04 7.58
CA THR A 205 -18.65 3.86 6.80
C THR A 205 -18.22 5.03 7.67
N PHE A 206 -16.90 5.14 7.89
CA PHE A 206 -16.32 6.20 8.71
C PHE A 206 -15.96 7.41 7.86
N MET A 207 -16.19 8.59 8.40
CA MET A 207 -15.76 9.86 7.82
C MET A 207 -14.58 10.42 8.61
N THR A 208 -13.53 10.79 7.89
CA THR A 208 -12.36 11.50 8.42
C THR A 208 -12.11 12.77 7.62
N VAL A 209 -11.26 13.63 8.15
CA VAL A 209 -10.80 14.86 7.52
C VAL A 209 -9.30 14.97 7.65
N ASP A 210 -8.63 15.51 6.62
CA ASP A 210 -7.18 15.68 6.59
C ASP A 210 -6.81 17.09 6.11
N ALA A 211 -5.78 17.70 6.69
CA ALA A 211 -5.23 18.98 6.29
C ALA A 211 -3.85 18.82 5.64
N VAL A 212 -3.76 19.12 4.35
CA VAL A 212 -2.50 19.22 3.61
C VAL A 212 -2.02 20.67 3.68
N VAL A 213 -1.21 20.99 4.70
CA VAL A 213 -0.76 22.36 4.94
C VAL A 213 0.65 22.55 4.40
N VAL A 214 0.80 23.53 3.51
CA VAL A 214 2.09 23.82 2.86
C VAL A 214 2.53 25.25 3.07
N GLN A 215 3.85 25.47 3.20
CA GLN A 215 4.47 26.80 3.24
C GLN A 215 5.93 26.69 2.80
N SER A 216 6.36 27.61 1.93
CA SER A 216 7.78 27.74 1.52
C SER A 216 8.44 26.41 1.12
N GLY A 217 7.73 25.53 0.37
CA GLY A 217 8.24 24.25 -0.08
C GLY A 217 8.29 23.15 1.01
N HIS A 218 7.62 23.37 2.14
CA HIS A 218 7.49 22.40 3.24
C HIS A 218 6.05 21.97 3.43
N LEU A 219 5.89 20.74 3.88
CA LEU A 219 4.62 20.12 4.27
C LEU A 219 4.58 19.93 5.78
N LEU A 220 3.47 20.27 6.41
CA LEU A 220 3.23 20.00 7.82
C LEU A 220 2.74 18.57 8.02
N LEU A 221 3.46 17.83 8.83
CA LEU A 221 3.12 16.44 9.20
C LEU A 221 3.13 16.28 10.72
N VAL A 222 2.46 15.21 11.16
CA VAL A 222 2.49 14.73 12.54
C VAL A 222 3.10 13.33 12.59
N LYS A 223 3.73 12.98 13.72
CA LYS A 223 4.14 11.63 14.03
C LYS A 223 3.06 10.98 14.90
N ARG A 224 2.50 9.88 14.44
CA ARG A 224 1.42 9.17 15.13
C ARG A 224 1.90 8.60 16.47
N GLY A 225 1.17 8.90 17.54
CA GLY A 225 1.41 8.36 18.88
C GLY A 225 0.82 6.97 19.08
N ASP A 226 -0.31 6.67 18.41
CA ASP A 226 -1.10 5.47 18.63
C ASP A 226 -1.25 4.58 17.39
N MET A 227 -1.69 3.33 17.63
CA MET A 227 -2.02 2.37 16.58
C MET A 227 -3.37 2.72 15.92
N PRO A 228 -3.57 2.35 14.65
CA PRO A 228 -2.60 1.73 13.74
C PRO A 228 -1.55 2.74 13.26
N GLY A 229 -0.39 2.24 12.84
CA GLY A 229 0.66 3.07 12.24
C GLY A 229 1.44 3.92 13.25
N LYS A 230 1.55 3.49 14.51
CA LYS A 230 2.35 4.18 15.55
C LYS A 230 3.77 4.45 15.07
N GLY A 231 4.20 5.70 15.22
CA GLY A 231 5.53 6.16 14.80
C GLY A 231 5.63 6.58 13.35
N LEU A 232 4.64 6.28 12.50
CA LEU A 232 4.58 6.78 11.12
C LEU A 232 4.18 8.25 11.07
N TRP A 233 4.50 8.90 9.97
CA TRP A 233 4.08 10.26 9.68
C TRP A 233 2.67 10.26 9.06
N ALA A 234 1.89 11.27 9.38
CA ALA A 234 0.56 11.45 8.86
C ALA A 234 0.25 12.92 8.58
N LEU A 235 -0.72 13.17 7.73
CA LEU A 235 -1.37 14.47 7.68
C LEU A 235 -2.07 14.73 9.01
N PRO A 236 -2.10 15.96 9.52
CA PRO A 236 -3.01 16.32 10.61
C PRO A 236 -4.45 16.04 10.22
N GLY A 237 -5.16 15.28 11.04
CA GLY A 237 -6.51 14.86 10.71
C GLY A 237 -7.05 13.74 11.59
N GLY A 238 -8.36 13.54 11.55
CA GLY A 238 -9.02 12.56 12.38
C GLY A 238 -10.48 12.34 12.02
N PHE A 239 -11.23 11.74 12.92
CA PHE A 239 -12.66 11.49 12.72
C PHE A 239 -13.48 12.78 12.79
N LEU A 240 -14.46 12.87 11.89
CA LEU A 240 -15.44 13.94 11.89
C LEU A 240 -16.40 13.75 13.08
N ASN A 241 -16.61 14.81 13.87
CA ASN A 241 -17.61 14.83 14.92
C ASN A 241 -19.02 15.04 14.35
N GLN A 242 -20.05 14.66 15.11
CA GLN A 242 -21.45 14.72 14.67
C GLN A 242 -21.93 16.15 14.38
N GLU A 243 -21.40 17.14 15.08
CA GLU A 243 -21.89 18.52 15.10
C GLU A 243 -20.99 19.51 14.34
N GLU A 244 -20.10 19.02 13.46
CA GLU A 244 -19.19 19.90 12.73
C GLU A 244 -19.20 19.65 11.21
N THR A 245 -18.89 20.69 10.44
CA THR A 245 -18.65 20.55 9.01
C THR A 245 -17.27 19.90 8.76
N MET A 246 -17.07 19.29 7.59
CA MET A 246 -15.78 18.68 7.24
C MET A 246 -14.63 19.69 7.32
N LEU A 247 -14.87 20.94 6.91
CA LEU A 247 -13.87 22.00 7.00
C LEU A 247 -13.56 22.39 8.46
N ASP A 248 -14.58 22.52 9.29
CA ASP A 248 -14.38 22.84 10.70
C ASP A 248 -13.63 21.71 11.42
N GLY A 249 -13.98 20.45 11.13
CA GLY A 249 -13.27 19.29 11.63
C GLY A 249 -11.80 19.28 11.22
N ALA A 250 -11.48 19.54 9.93
CA ALA A 250 -10.09 19.60 9.46
C ALA A 250 -9.28 20.71 10.16
N ILE A 251 -9.89 21.87 10.37
CA ILE A 251 -9.23 22.98 11.08
C ILE A 251 -9.08 22.67 12.58
N ARG A 252 -10.06 22.02 13.20
CA ARG A 252 -9.99 21.58 14.60
C ARG A 252 -8.84 20.60 14.78
N GLU A 253 -8.82 19.49 14.01
CA GLU A 253 -7.77 18.46 14.07
C GLU A 253 -6.38 19.07 13.83
N LEU A 254 -6.24 19.89 12.77
CA LEU A 254 -4.99 20.60 12.48
C LEU A 254 -4.49 21.39 13.71
N LYS A 255 -5.37 22.11 14.41
CA LYS A 255 -4.98 22.90 15.57
C LYS A 255 -4.75 22.06 16.82
N GLU A 256 -5.51 21.00 17.01
CA GLU A 256 -5.38 20.09 18.15
C GLU A 256 -4.06 19.32 18.07
N GLU A 257 -3.73 18.74 16.92
CA GLU A 257 -2.55 17.90 16.75
C GLU A 257 -1.25 18.71 16.57
N THR A 258 -1.30 19.92 15.99
CA THR A 258 -0.09 20.67 15.66
C THR A 258 0.14 21.92 16.49
N LYS A 259 -0.87 22.43 17.22
CA LYS A 259 -0.85 23.71 17.94
C LYS A 259 -0.35 24.88 17.09
N ILE A 260 -0.56 24.80 15.77
CA ILE A 260 -0.11 25.82 14.81
C ILE A 260 -0.66 27.22 15.18
N LYS A 261 0.21 28.25 15.16
CA LYS A 261 -0.11 29.60 15.57
C LYS A 261 -0.67 30.49 14.46
N VAL A 262 -1.35 29.90 13.49
CA VAL A 262 -2.04 30.61 12.41
C VAL A 262 -3.54 30.80 12.81
N PRO A 263 -4.10 32.01 12.72
CA PRO A 263 -5.51 32.25 13.02
C PRO A 263 -6.45 31.44 12.08
N VAL A 264 -7.58 30.97 12.63
CA VAL A 264 -8.58 30.17 11.86
C VAL A 264 -9.07 30.89 10.58
N PRO A 265 -9.37 32.19 10.58
CA PRO A 265 -9.75 32.89 9.35
C PRO A 265 -8.67 32.84 8.26
N VAL A 266 -7.38 32.89 8.65
CA VAL A 266 -6.25 32.81 7.73
C VAL A 266 -6.15 31.39 7.16
N LEU A 267 -6.24 30.34 7.99
CA LEU A 267 -6.27 28.95 7.54
C LEU A 267 -7.40 28.71 6.54
N LYS A 268 -8.62 29.15 6.87
CA LYS A 268 -9.79 29.02 5.97
C LYS A 268 -9.61 29.81 4.67
N GLY A 269 -9.03 31.01 4.73
CA GLY A 269 -8.75 31.85 3.56
C GLY A 269 -7.60 31.33 2.68
N SER A 270 -6.78 30.42 3.20
CA SER A 270 -5.63 29.83 2.50
C SER A 270 -5.96 28.50 1.78
N ILE A 271 -7.22 28.06 1.81
CA ILE A 271 -7.63 26.83 1.11
C ILE A 271 -7.56 27.05 -0.41
N LYS A 272 -6.83 26.18 -1.09
CA LYS A 272 -6.66 26.19 -2.57
C LYS A 272 -7.48 25.12 -3.26
N ALA A 273 -7.65 23.97 -2.62
CA ALA A 273 -8.38 22.84 -3.16
C ALA A 273 -8.93 21.95 -2.03
N SER A 274 -9.91 21.15 -2.37
CA SER A 274 -10.36 20.06 -1.51
C SER A 274 -10.79 18.88 -2.36
N LYS A 275 -10.58 17.66 -1.86
CA LYS A 275 -10.92 16.44 -2.59
C LYS A 275 -11.26 15.32 -1.61
N THR A 276 -12.23 14.48 -2.00
CA THR A 276 -12.59 13.26 -1.31
C THR A 276 -11.68 12.12 -1.77
N PHE A 277 -11.18 11.33 -0.81
CA PHE A 277 -10.39 10.13 -1.05
C PHE A 277 -11.11 8.94 -0.43
N ASP A 278 -11.53 8.01 -1.28
CA ASP A 278 -12.49 6.98 -0.93
C ASP A 278 -12.12 5.58 -1.42
N ALA A 279 -10.85 5.31 -1.70
CA ALA A 279 -10.43 3.97 -2.09
C ALA A 279 -10.95 2.94 -1.06
N PRO A 280 -11.63 1.85 -1.48
CA PRO A 280 -12.33 0.94 -0.56
C PRO A 280 -11.44 0.36 0.55
N ASN A 281 -10.17 0.24 0.26
CA ASN A 281 -9.19 -0.38 1.13
C ASN A 281 -8.16 0.61 1.70
N ARG A 282 -8.45 1.93 1.69
CA ARG A 282 -7.53 2.94 2.17
C ARG A 282 -7.16 2.81 3.65
N SER A 283 -8.08 2.34 4.48
CA SER A 283 -7.82 2.12 5.90
C SER A 283 -7.97 0.67 6.32
N SER A 284 -7.12 0.22 7.24
CA SER A 284 -7.17 -1.10 7.86
C SER A 284 -8.35 -1.26 8.83
N ARG A 285 -8.86 -0.16 9.40
CA ARG A 285 -9.94 -0.14 10.39
C ARG A 285 -11.33 -0.46 9.81
N GLY A 286 -11.52 -0.22 8.51
CA GLY A 286 -12.81 -0.45 7.82
C GLY A 286 -13.01 0.51 6.66
N ARG A 287 -14.22 0.55 6.12
CA ARG A 287 -14.58 1.51 5.09
C ARG A 287 -14.45 2.93 5.62
N THR A 288 -13.45 3.67 5.17
CA THR A 288 -13.17 5.02 5.59
C THR A 288 -13.10 5.94 4.39
N ILE A 289 -13.75 7.08 4.44
CA ILE A 289 -13.69 8.12 3.42
C ILE A 289 -13.10 9.35 4.09
N THR A 290 -12.13 10.01 3.46
CA THR A 290 -11.61 11.28 3.98
C THR A 290 -11.86 12.43 3.03
N GLN A 291 -12.17 13.60 3.59
CA GLN A 291 -12.13 14.86 2.86
C GLN A 291 -10.84 15.58 3.22
N ALA A 292 -9.95 15.72 2.25
CA ALA A 292 -8.69 16.45 2.44
C ALA A 292 -8.78 17.87 1.88
N PHE A 293 -8.13 18.81 2.58
CA PHE A 293 -8.06 20.22 2.22
C PHE A 293 -6.61 20.66 2.02
N LEU A 294 -6.28 21.19 0.84
CA LEU A 294 -5.00 21.84 0.58
C LEU A 294 -5.04 23.27 1.13
N ILE A 295 -4.22 23.55 2.12
CA ILE A 295 -4.07 24.86 2.77
C ILE A 295 -2.67 25.37 2.45
N ASP A 296 -2.57 26.39 1.57
CA ASP A 296 -1.31 26.98 1.13
C ASP A 296 -1.12 28.35 1.81
N LEU A 297 -0.18 28.38 2.74
CA LEU A 297 0.15 29.60 3.51
C LEU A 297 1.11 30.53 2.75
N GLY A 298 1.50 30.17 1.53
CA GLY A 298 2.36 30.98 0.67
C GLY A 298 3.84 30.91 1.06
N VAL A 299 4.56 32.01 0.83
CA VAL A 299 5.98 32.14 1.14
C VAL A 299 6.16 32.93 2.43
N GLY A 300 6.99 32.43 3.35
CA GLY A 300 7.25 33.09 4.62
C GLY A 300 7.97 32.18 5.62
N GLU A 301 8.16 32.70 6.83
CA GLU A 301 8.70 31.91 7.93
C GLU A 301 7.73 30.81 8.34
N LEU A 302 8.25 29.60 8.55
CA LEU A 302 7.43 28.45 8.94
C LEU A 302 6.80 28.68 10.32
N PRO A 303 5.47 28.61 10.48
CA PRO A 303 4.81 28.74 11.76
C PRO A 303 5.33 27.71 12.77
N LYS A 304 5.50 28.15 14.01
CA LYS A 304 5.86 27.23 15.10
C LYS A 304 4.74 26.24 15.34
N VAL A 305 5.12 24.97 15.45
CA VAL A 305 4.21 23.84 15.70
C VAL A 305 4.72 22.98 16.87
N LYS A 306 3.80 22.25 17.50
CA LYS A 306 4.10 21.34 18.61
C LYS A 306 3.05 20.22 18.60
N GLY A 307 3.48 18.96 18.66
CA GLY A 307 2.57 17.81 18.79
C GLY A 307 1.74 17.89 20.08
N SER A 308 0.55 17.32 20.04
CA SER A 308 -0.39 17.23 21.16
C SER A 308 -1.45 16.17 20.83
N ASP A 309 -2.19 15.74 21.82
CA ASP A 309 -3.20 14.68 21.73
C ASP A 309 -2.60 13.39 21.16
N ASP A 310 -3.15 12.83 20.12
CA ASP A 310 -2.66 11.58 19.46
C ASP A 310 -1.40 11.79 18.63
N ALA A 311 -0.91 13.03 18.48
CA ALA A 311 0.33 13.36 17.78
C ALA A 311 1.51 13.45 18.73
N GLU A 312 2.44 12.49 18.68
CA GLU A 312 3.69 12.53 19.45
C GLU A 312 4.53 13.79 19.13
N LYS A 313 4.49 14.22 17.87
CA LYS A 313 5.23 15.38 17.36
C LYS A 313 4.59 15.96 16.11
N ALA A 314 4.58 17.29 15.98
CA ALA A 314 4.27 18.00 14.73
C ALA A 314 5.54 18.68 14.20
N PHE A 315 5.76 18.66 12.87
CA PHE A 315 6.97 19.18 12.24
C PHE A 315 6.78 19.49 10.76
N TRP A 316 7.60 20.38 10.23
CA TRP A 316 7.67 20.72 8.83
C TRP A 316 8.70 19.85 8.11
N VAL A 317 8.35 19.33 6.93
CA VAL A 317 9.21 18.48 6.09
C VAL A 317 9.34 19.10 4.71
N PRO A 318 10.55 19.31 4.18
CA PRO A 318 10.73 19.70 2.77
C PRO A 318 10.09 18.68 1.83
N PHE A 319 9.49 19.13 0.73
CA PHE A 319 8.79 18.22 -0.19
C PHE A 319 9.65 17.06 -0.70
N ASN A 320 10.93 17.29 -0.97
CA ASN A 320 11.86 16.27 -1.43
C ASN A 320 12.24 15.20 -0.37
N GLU A 321 11.92 15.45 0.90
CA GLU A 321 12.14 14.50 2.00
C GLU A 321 10.88 13.68 2.36
N VAL A 322 9.75 13.98 1.74
CA VAL A 322 8.51 13.21 1.92
C VAL A 322 8.65 11.86 1.22
N LYS A 323 8.64 10.78 2.01
CA LYS A 323 8.84 9.42 1.52
C LYS A 323 7.64 8.54 1.86
N GLN A 324 7.19 7.76 0.88
CA GLN A 324 6.02 6.89 1.03
C GLN A 324 6.17 5.91 2.18
N GLU A 325 7.35 5.32 2.37
CA GLU A 325 7.63 4.33 3.42
C GLU A 325 7.59 4.89 4.85
N LYS A 326 7.55 6.21 5.00
CA LYS A 326 7.39 6.88 6.30
C LYS A 326 5.96 7.27 6.60
N LEU A 327 5.07 7.23 5.60
CA LEU A 327 3.70 7.73 5.71
C LEU A 327 2.70 6.63 6.05
N PHE A 328 1.70 7.01 6.83
CA PHE A 328 0.61 6.15 7.25
C PHE A 328 -0.38 5.91 6.12
N GLU A 329 -0.78 4.66 5.92
CA GLU A 329 -1.79 4.21 4.95
C GLU A 329 -1.61 4.89 3.56
N ASP A 330 -2.58 5.66 3.10
CA ASP A 330 -2.59 6.30 1.77
C ASP A 330 -2.23 7.80 1.79
N HIS A 331 -1.75 8.33 2.90
CA HIS A 331 -1.44 9.75 3.04
C HIS A 331 -0.43 10.26 2.01
N PHE A 332 0.51 9.42 1.57
CA PHE A 332 1.41 9.78 0.47
C PHE A 332 0.64 10.11 -0.81
N PHE A 333 -0.34 9.30 -1.15
CA PHE A 333 -1.12 9.51 -2.37
C PHE A 333 -2.09 10.68 -2.28
N ILE A 334 -2.58 11.01 -1.08
CA ILE A 334 -3.34 12.25 -0.84
C ILE A 334 -2.45 13.46 -1.10
N ILE A 335 -1.25 13.47 -0.54
CA ILE A 335 -0.26 14.53 -0.73
C ILE A 335 0.13 14.65 -2.21
N ASP A 336 0.48 13.55 -2.85
CA ASP A 336 0.90 13.50 -4.25
C ASP A 336 -0.20 13.98 -5.20
N ASN A 337 -1.46 13.70 -4.88
CA ASN A 337 -2.60 14.17 -5.67
C ASN A 337 -2.74 15.71 -5.70
N PHE A 338 -2.38 16.39 -4.63
CA PHE A 338 -2.41 17.84 -4.56
C PHE A 338 -1.12 18.51 -5.01
N LEU A 339 0.04 17.89 -4.73
CA LEU A 339 1.35 18.54 -4.86
C LEU A 339 2.21 17.96 -6.00
N ASN A 340 1.83 16.79 -6.53
CA ASN A 340 2.56 16.08 -7.60
C ASN A 340 4.05 15.91 -7.28
N ILE A 341 4.37 15.35 -6.11
CA ILE A 341 5.73 15.19 -5.58
C ILE A 341 6.32 13.78 -5.75
N GLY A 342 5.53 12.82 -6.28
CA GLY A 342 5.86 11.39 -6.46
C GLY A 342 6.22 10.99 -7.88
#